data_8ee08e0781202b38e6c22984fee56e8e
#
_entry.id   8ee08e0781202b38e6c22984fee56e8e
#
_cell.length_a   1.000
_cell.length_b   1.000
_cell.length_c   1.000
_cell.angle_alpha   90.00
_cell.angle_beta   90.00
_cell.angle_gamma   90.00
#
_symmetry.space_group_name_H-M   'P 1'
#
loop_
_entity.id
_entity.type
_entity.pdbx_description
1 polymer ?
#
loop_
_entity_poly.entity_id
_entity_poly.type
_entity_poly.pdbx_seq_one_letter_code
_entity_poly.pdbx_strand_id
1 'polypeptide(L)'
;MKAFCPFHITGFFALKPDRAGISSVGCGIVIADGATTEVVVGEGSVYINREPSPAPTTRTVLASLSEKQADVRTELAGPISCGLGTSGAGALSTALSLNQLWKLNFSFNALCETAQRAEIVNKTGVGDVIAQAVGGVVIRRQNSVDRIPTPPLEISYLVFGPLSTPEILADRGALAAIETFGSAALKKLIRKPTFDEFMRLSRQFAYDTEMLSQKAQDAVEAVEAAGGCASMAMLGDAVYGTDPSDALSEFGTVRKTAIYNCGAHLVL
;
A
#
# COMPACT_ATOMS: atom_id res chain seq x y z
N MET A 1 -17.12 8.95 -14.09
CA MET A 1 -17.34 8.40 -12.72
C MET A 1 -16.05 8.47 -11.94
N LYS A 2 -16.15 8.76 -10.65
CA LYS A 2 -14.96 9.02 -9.82
C LYS A 2 -14.94 8.10 -8.59
N ALA A 3 -13.76 7.59 -8.22
CA ALA A 3 -13.55 6.82 -7.00
C ALA A 3 -12.25 7.25 -6.32
N PHE A 4 -12.22 7.09 -5.01
CA PHE A 4 -11.05 7.27 -4.17
C PHE A 4 -10.60 5.93 -3.62
N CYS A 5 -9.30 5.71 -3.60
CA CYS A 5 -8.68 4.58 -2.94
C CYS A 5 -7.50 5.09 -2.10
N PRO A 6 -7.51 4.86 -0.77
CA PRO A 6 -6.45 5.31 0.11
C PRO A 6 -5.14 4.56 -0.17
N PHE A 7 -4.01 5.16 0.20
CA PHE A 7 -2.73 4.48 0.15
C PHE A 7 -2.58 3.50 1.32
N HIS A 8 -1.71 2.53 1.11
CA HIS A 8 -1.36 1.53 2.12
C HIS A 8 0.15 1.49 2.30
N ILE A 9 0.60 1.49 3.54
CA ILE A 9 2.00 1.33 3.92
C ILE A 9 2.14 0.00 4.64
N THR A 10 2.88 -0.93 4.05
CA THR A 10 3.19 -2.21 4.68
C THR A 10 4.29 -2.03 5.71
N GLY A 11 4.02 -2.42 6.96
CA GLY A 11 5.01 -2.41 8.03
C GLY A 11 5.87 -3.68 8.06
N PHE A 12 5.24 -4.84 7.88
CA PHE A 12 5.91 -6.13 7.72
C PHE A 12 5.03 -7.12 6.98
N PHE A 13 5.66 -8.10 6.31
CA PHE A 13 4.93 -9.11 5.56
C PHE A 13 5.71 -10.42 5.44
N ALA A 14 5.01 -11.47 5.06
CA ALA A 14 5.59 -12.74 4.59
C ALA A 14 4.82 -13.21 3.36
N LEU A 15 5.50 -13.86 2.42
CA LEU A 15 4.88 -14.44 1.25
C LEU A 15 4.37 -15.84 1.57
N LYS A 16 3.19 -16.18 1.06
CA LYS A 16 2.57 -17.50 1.25
C LYS A 16 2.00 -18.01 -0.07
N PRO A 17 2.09 -19.32 -0.33
CA PRO A 17 1.36 -19.93 -1.43
C PRO A 17 -0.15 -19.69 -1.30
N ASP A 18 -0.81 -19.39 -2.39
CA ASP A 18 -2.27 -19.23 -2.46
C ASP A 18 -2.80 -19.88 -3.75
N ARG A 19 -4.14 -20.01 -3.84
CA ARG A 19 -4.82 -20.57 -5.03
C ARG A 19 -4.53 -19.77 -6.30
N ALA A 20 -4.28 -18.48 -6.18
CA ALA A 20 -3.89 -17.59 -7.28
C ALA A 20 -2.38 -17.58 -7.58
N GLY A 21 -1.59 -18.44 -6.89
CA GLY A 21 -0.14 -18.55 -7.00
C GLY A 21 0.58 -18.04 -5.75
N ILE A 22 0.61 -16.74 -5.51
CA ILE A 22 1.28 -16.12 -4.37
C ILE A 22 0.38 -15.09 -3.70
N SER A 23 0.45 -15.04 -2.38
CA SER A 23 -0.25 -14.07 -1.53
C SER A 23 0.71 -13.56 -0.46
N SER A 24 0.32 -12.49 0.24
CA SER A 24 1.06 -12.02 1.41
C SER A 24 0.20 -12.11 2.68
N VAL A 25 0.86 -12.30 3.80
CA VAL A 25 0.31 -12.12 5.15
C VAL A 25 1.16 -11.07 5.86
N GLY A 26 0.61 -10.34 6.82
CA GLY A 26 1.36 -9.30 7.53
C GLY A 26 0.47 -8.23 8.11
N CYS A 27 1.02 -7.05 8.29
CA CYS A 27 0.28 -5.90 8.79
C CYS A 27 0.81 -4.61 8.17
N GLY A 28 -0.11 -3.66 7.96
CA GLY A 28 0.19 -2.33 7.47
C GLY A 28 -0.88 -1.32 7.86
N ILE A 29 -0.66 -0.07 7.53
CA ILE A 29 -1.58 1.03 7.78
C ILE A 29 -2.14 1.58 6.47
N VAL A 30 -3.40 1.93 6.50
CA VAL A 30 -4.05 2.70 5.42
C VAL A 30 -4.08 4.16 5.84
N ILE A 31 -3.61 5.05 4.96
CA ILE A 31 -3.48 6.48 5.21
C ILE A 31 -4.44 7.29 4.34
N ALA A 32 -4.77 8.51 4.79
CA ALA A 32 -5.75 9.37 4.12
C ALA A 32 -5.29 9.91 2.76
N ASP A 33 -3.98 9.94 2.51
CA ASP A 33 -3.45 10.13 1.16
C ASP A 33 -3.87 8.96 0.27
N GLY A 34 -4.12 9.21 -1.01
CA GLY A 34 -4.65 8.16 -1.87
C GLY A 34 -4.60 8.50 -3.36
N ALA A 35 -5.25 7.64 -4.13
CA ALA A 35 -5.51 7.81 -5.56
C ALA A 35 -6.96 8.23 -5.78
N THR A 36 -7.18 9.34 -6.47
CA THR A 36 -8.49 9.72 -6.98
C THR A 36 -8.51 9.45 -8.48
N THR A 37 -9.35 8.51 -8.91
CA THR A 37 -9.44 8.11 -10.31
C THR A 37 -10.79 8.50 -10.91
N GLU A 38 -10.75 9.20 -12.03
CA GLU A 38 -11.90 9.48 -12.87
C GLU A 38 -11.83 8.62 -14.13
N VAL A 39 -12.95 7.94 -14.43
CA VAL A 39 -13.11 7.17 -15.68
C VAL A 39 -14.26 7.73 -16.49
N VAL A 40 -13.99 7.98 -17.77
CA VAL A 40 -14.96 8.48 -18.75
C VAL A 40 -14.91 7.62 -20.02
N VAL A 41 -15.98 7.65 -20.81
CA VAL A 41 -15.97 7.04 -22.15
C VAL A 41 -14.88 7.73 -22.98
N GLY A 42 -14.04 6.98 -23.65
CA GLY A 42 -12.89 7.51 -24.38
C GLY A 42 -12.22 6.47 -25.28
N GLU A 43 -10.98 6.71 -25.64
CA GLU A 43 -10.21 5.90 -26.60
C GLU A 43 -9.20 4.95 -25.92
N GLY A 44 -9.20 4.86 -24.60
CA GLY A 44 -8.29 3.99 -23.82
C GLY A 44 -7.02 4.70 -23.34
N SER A 45 -7.03 6.03 -23.28
CA SER A 45 -5.91 6.81 -22.76
C SER A 45 -5.83 6.72 -21.24
N VAL A 46 -4.61 6.61 -20.70
CA VAL A 46 -4.37 6.57 -19.26
C VAL A 46 -3.41 7.67 -18.86
N TYR A 47 -3.82 8.48 -17.89
CA TYR A 47 -3.05 9.59 -17.35
C TYR A 47 -2.87 9.41 -15.83
N ILE A 48 -1.65 9.68 -15.33
CA ILE A 48 -1.35 9.78 -13.91
C ILE A 48 -0.78 11.18 -13.66
N ASN A 49 -1.40 11.92 -12.74
CA ASN A 49 -1.04 13.30 -12.42
C ASN A 49 -0.98 14.18 -13.69
N ARG A 50 -1.97 13.99 -14.60
CA ARG A 50 -2.14 14.67 -15.89
C ARG A 50 -1.12 14.32 -16.98
N GLU A 51 -0.17 13.43 -16.69
CA GLU A 51 0.82 12.97 -17.66
C GLU A 51 0.40 11.62 -18.25
N PRO A 52 0.58 11.42 -19.57
CA PRO A 52 0.35 10.11 -20.20
C PRO A 52 1.18 9.02 -19.51
N SER A 53 0.57 7.89 -19.21
CA SER A 53 1.24 6.82 -18.47
C SER A 53 1.00 5.44 -19.08
N PRO A 54 2.00 4.56 -19.09
CA PRO A 54 1.81 3.16 -19.47
C PRO A 54 0.87 2.44 -18.52
N ALA A 55 0.92 2.72 -17.22
CA ALA A 55 0.07 2.21 -16.15
C ALA A 55 -0.41 0.76 -16.38
N PRO A 56 0.50 -0.24 -16.44
CA PRO A 56 0.16 -1.59 -16.88
C PRO A 56 -0.91 -2.24 -15.99
N THR A 57 -0.89 -2.01 -14.69
CA THR A 57 -1.88 -2.54 -13.75
C THR A 57 -3.27 -1.98 -14.03
N THR A 58 -3.39 -0.66 -14.23
CA THR A 58 -4.66 0.00 -14.64
C THR A 58 -5.19 -0.56 -15.95
N ARG A 59 -4.32 -0.74 -16.95
CA ARG A 59 -4.72 -1.32 -18.25
C ARG A 59 -5.18 -2.77 -18.12
N THR A 60 -4.54 -3.55 -17.26
CA THR A 60 -4.99 -4.92 -16.96
C THR A 60 -6.39 -4.94 -16.36
N VAL A 61 -6.69 -4.00 -15.44
CA VAL A 61 -8.05 -3.85 -14.86
C VAL A 61 -9.07 -3.49 -15.94
N LEU A 62 -8.76 -2.51 -16.81
CA LEU A 62 -9.63 -2.12 -17.91
C LEU A 62 -9.98 -3.32 -18.81
N ALA A 63 -8.98 -4.05 -19.27
CA ALA A 63 -9.14 -5.22 -20.15
C ALA A 63 -9.89 -6.36 -19.46
N SER A 64 -9.76 -6.51 -18.14
CA SER A 64 -10.41 -7.58 -17.38
C SER A 64 -11.90 -7.33 -17.13
N LEU A 65 -12.31 -6.07 -17.06
CA LEU A 65 -13.69 -5.70 -16.70
C LEU A 65 -14.57 -5.40 -17.91
N SER A 66 -14.01 -4.95 -19.04
CA SER A 66 -14.82 -4.58 -20.20
C SER A 66 -14.00 -4.51 -21.49
N GLU A 67 -14.65 -4.85 -22.61
CA GLU A 67 -14.13 -4.62 -23.96
C GLU A 67 -14.34 -3.18 -24.44
N LYS A 68 -15.17 -2.39 -23.72
CA LYS A 68 -15.41 -0.99 -24.05
C LYS A 68 -14.22 -0.13 -23.65
N GLN A 69 -13.90 0.85 -24.48
CA GLN A 69 -12.78 1.75 -24.21
C GLN A 69 -13.16 2.91 -23.30
N ALA A 70 -12.29 3.23 -22.36
CA ALA A 70 -12.44 4.34 -21.46
C ALA A 70 -11.11 5.06 -21.24
N ASP A 71 -11.17 6.37 -21.08
CA ASP A 71 -10.04 7.15 -20.59
C ASP A 71 -10.01 7.15 -19.06
N VAL A 72 -8.83 6.98 -18.51
CA VAL A 72 -8.59 6.95 -17.07
C VAL A 72 -7.66 8.10 -16.68
N ARG A 73 -8.07 8.87 -15.69
CA ARG A 73 -7.27 9.96 -15.11
C ARG A 73 -7.15 9.74 -13.62
N THR A 74 -5.93 9.47 -13.16
CA THR A 74 -5.63 9.24 -11.74
C THR A 74 -4.76 10.35 -11.20
N GLU A 75 -5.23 11.01 -10.15
CA GLU A 75 -4.43 11.94 -9.34
C GLU A 75 -3.96 11.21 -8.09
N LEU A 76 -2.63 11.17 -7.89
CA LEU A 76 -1.97 10.53 -6.76
C LEU A 76 -1.51 11.58 -5.75
N ALA A 77 -1.84 11.41 -4.48
CA ALA A 77 -1.37 12.28 -3.41
C ALA A 77 0.11 12.09 -3.06
N GLY A 78 0.76 11.03 -3.52
CA GLY A 78 2.16 10.70 -3.23
C GLY A 78 2.92 10.13 -4.42
N PRO A 79 4.24 9.94 -4.29
CA PRO A 79 5.09 9.42 -5.36
C PRO A 79 4.85 7.93 -5.62
N ILE A 80 5.15 7.51 -6.86
CA ILE A 80 5.03 6.12 -7.31
C ILE A 80 6.28 5.32 -6.90
N SER A 81 6.11 4.01 -6.65
CA SER A 81 7.18 3.06 -6.31
C SER A 81 7.95 3.36 -5.02
N CYS A 82 7.30 3.99 -4.05
CA CYS A 82 7.90 4.39 -2.78
C CYS A 82 7.26 3.70 -1.55
N GLY A 83 6.69 2.50 -1.72
CA GLY A 83 6.09 1.74 -0.61
C GLY A 83 4.72 2.23 -0.14
N LEU A 84 4.03 3.06 -0.95
CA LEU A 84 2.72 3.64 -0.61
C LEU A 84 1.52 2.87 -1.22
N GLY A 85 1.75 1.75 -1.90
CA GLY A 85 0.68 0.98 -2.55
C GLY A 85 -0.07 1.74 -3.65
N THR A 86 0.60 2.69 -4.33
CA THR A 86 -0.01 3.59 -5.33
C THR A 86 -0.60 2.85 -6.53
N SER A 87 0.05 1.74 -6.94
CA SER A 87 -0.42 0.92 -8.06
C SER A 87 -1.74 0.22 -7.73
N GLY A 88 -1.84 -0.41 -6.55
CA GLY A 88 -3.08 -1.03 -6.06
C GLY A 88 -4.21 -0.01 -5.89
N ALA A 89 -3.88 1.18 -5.37
CA ALA A 89 -4.85 2.26 -5.21
C ALA A 89 -5.41 2.73 -6.56
N GLY A 90 -4.55 2.92 -7.57
CA GLY A 90 -4.97 3.26 -8.93
C GLY A 90 -5.79 2.15 -9.58
N ALA A 91 -5.42 0.88 -9.38
CA ALA A 91 -6.14 -0.27 -9.90
C ALA A 91 -7.54 -0.39 -9.31
N LEU A 92 -7.66 -0.33 -7.97
CA LEU A 92 -8.95 -0.49 -7.30
C LEU A 92 -9.90 0.69 -7.57
N SER A 93 -9.40 1.92 -7.53
CA SER A 93 -10.22 3.10 -7.87
C SER A 93 -10.68 3.09 -9.33
N THR A 94 -9.84 2.58 -10.25
CA THR A 94 -10.23 2.37 -11.65
C THR A 94 -11.34 1.31 -11.75
N ALA A 95 -11.20 0.18 -11.07
CA ALA A 95 -12.21 -0.89 -11.09
C ALA A 95 -13.58 -0.40 -10.57
N LEU A 96 -13.59 0.34 -9.46
CA LEU A 96 -14.79 0.94 -8.88
C LEU A 96 -15.46 1.93 -9.84
N SER A 97 -14.68 2.85 -10.42
CA SER A 97 -15.18 3.87 -11.35
C SER A 97 -15.74 3.25 -12.61
N LEU A 98 -15.07 2.23 -13.16
CA LEU A 98 -15.49 1.53 -14.38
C LEU A 98 -16.78 0.74 -14.16
N ASN A 99 -16.88 0.02 -13.03
CA ASN A 99 -18.08 -0.72 -12.65
C ASN A 99 -19.30 0.20 -12.58
N GLN A 100 -19.14 1.39 -12.02
CA GLN A 100 -20.21 2.39 -11.93
C GLN A 100 -20.52 3.03 -13.28
N LEU A 101 -19.51 3.38 -14.09
CA LEU A 101 -19.68 4.01 -15.40
C LEU A 101 -20.54 3.16 -16.33
N TRP A 102 -20.31 1.87 -16.38
CA TRP A 102 -20.99 0.96 -17.30
C TRP A 102 -21.97 0.01 -16.64
N LYS A 103 -22.25 0.19 -15.34
CA LYS A 103 -23.20 -0.64 -14.58
C LYS A 103 -22.90 -2.14 -14.77
N LEU A 104 -21.63 -2.52 -14.56
CA LEU A 104 -21.17 -3.89 -14.82
C LEU A 104 -21.69 -4.89 -13.80
N ASN A 105 -22.24 -4.42 -12.67
CA ASN A 105 -22.86 -5.22 -11.62
C ASN A 105 -21.91 -6.20 -10.90
N PHE A 106 -20.61 -5.90 -10.89
CA PHE A 106 -19.68 -6.64 -10.04
C PHE A 106 -19.83 -6.25 -8.59
N SER A 107 -19.67 -7.20 -7.70
CA SER A 107 -19.59 -6.94 -6.26
C SER A 107 -18.26 -6.25 -5.90
N PHE A 108 -18.21 -5.59 -4.76
CA PHE A 108 -16.99 -4.95 -4.27
C PHE A 108 -15.82 -5.93 -4.16
N ASN A 109 -16.06 -7.15 -3.64
CA ASN A 109 -15.02 -8.18 -3.55
C ASN A 109 -14.51 -8.62 -4.92
N ALA A 110 -15.39 -8.79 -5.92
CA ALA A 110 -14.97 -9.13 -7.28
C ALA A 110 -14.08 -8.04 -7.91
N LEU A 111 -14.35 -6.77 -7.63
CA LEU A 111 -13.51 -5.65 -8.07
C LEU A 111 -12.14 -5.65 -7.36
N CYS A 112 -12.11 -5.93 -6.05
CA CYS A 112 -10.86 -6.10 -5.30
C CYS A 112 -10.03 -7.27 -5.85
N GLU A 113 -10.65 -8.41 -6.14
CA GLU A 113 -9.97 -9.56 -6.73
C GLU A 113 -9.39 -9.24 -8.12
N THR A 114 -10.12 -8.49 -8.94
CA THR A 114 -9.66 -8.04 -10.25
C THR A 114 -8.44 -7.13 -10.12
N ALA A 115 -8.49 -6.13 -9.24
CA ALA A 115 -7.39 -5.20 -8.99
C ALA A 115 -6.16 -5.94 -8.42
N GLN A 116 -6.35 -6.85 -7.46
CA GLN A 116 -5.26 -7.65 -6.90
C GLN A 116 -4.62 -8.57 -7.95
N ARG A 117 -5.42 -9.21 -8.80
CA ARG A 117 -4.90 -10.04 -9.90
C ARG A 117 -4.07 -9.22 -10.89
N ALA A 118 -4.51 -7.99 -11.19
CA ALA A 118 -3.76 -7.07 -12.04
C ALA A 118 -2.40 -6.70 -11.42
N GLU A 119 -2.33 -6.49 -10.11
CA GLU A 119 -1.08 -6.28 -9.38
C GLU A 119 -0.13 -7.49 -9.49
N ILE A 120 -0.63 -8.70 -9.25
CA ILE A 120 0.16 -9.95 -9.30
C ILE A 120 0.71 -10.17 -10.72
N VAL A 121 -0.12 -10.03 -11.75
CA VAL A 121 0.28 -10.23 -13.16
C VAL A 121 1.37 -9.23 -13.58
N ASN A 122 1.25 -7.98 -13.12
CA ASN A 122 2.22 -6.93 -13.45
C ASN A 122 3.40 -6.85 -12.45
N LYS A 123 3.42 -7.73 -11.42
CA LYS A 123 4.46 -7.77 -10.36
C LYS A 123 4.63 -6.44 -9.62
N THR A 124 3.53 -5.70 -9.43
CA THR A 124 3.52 -4.39 -8.77
C THR A 124 3.13 -4.48 -7.29
N GLY A 125 2.48 -5.57 -6.87
CA GLY A 125 2.11 -5.81 -5.47
C GLY A 125 1.40 -7.15 -5.28
N VAL A 126 1.26 -7.59 -4.03
CA VAL A 126 0.56 -8.84 -3.67
C VAL A 126 -0.39 -8.68 -2.47
N GLY A 127 -0.52 -7.47 -1.90
CA GLY A 127 -1.27 -7.31 -0.65
C GLY A 127 -2.00 -5.98 -0.45
N ASP A 128 -1.60 -4.93 -1.13
CA ASP A 128 -2.06 -3.57 -0.88
C ASP A 128 -3.57 -3.40 -1.11
N VAL A 129 -4.10 -3.93 -2.19
CA VAL A 129 -5.52 -3.80 -2.58
C VAL A 129 -6.46 -4.25 -1.46
N ILE A 130 -6.15 -5.36 -0.79
CA ILE A 130 -7.00 -5.88 0.30
C ILE A 130 -7.01 -4.92 1.49
N ALA A 131 -5.85 -4.39 1.87
CA ALA A 131 -5.76 -3.42 2.96
C ALA A 131 -6.48 -2.11 2.60
N GLN A 132 -6.29 -1.62 1.38
CA GLN A 132 -6.93 -0.42 0.84
C GLN A 132 -8.46 -0.55 0.76
N ALA A 133 -8.96 -1.76 0.57
CA ALA A 133 -10.40 -2.05 0.60
C ALA A 133 -10.98 -1.98 2.01
N VAL A 134 -10.19 -2.30 3.04
CA VAL A 134 -10.64 -2.41 4.45
C VAL A 134 -10.46 -1.11 5.22
N GLY A 135 -9.31 -0.45 5.08
CA GLY A 135 -8.96 0.75 5.85
C GLY A 135 -8.44 0.47 7.26
N GLY A 136 -7.73 1.43 7.85
CA GLY A 136 -7.19 1.35 9.21
C GLY A 136 -5.85 0.62 9.32
N VAL A 137 -5.56 0.06 10.48
CA VAL A 137 -4.39 -0.81 10.70
C VAL A 137 -4.80 -2.24 10.42
N VAL A 138 -4.38 -2.76 9.26
CA VAL A 138 -4.91 -4.00 8.70
C VAL A 138 -3.98 -5.17 8.95
N ILE A 139 -4.49 -6.22 9.60
CA ILE A 139 -3.81 -7.50 9.76
C ILE A 139 -4.35 -8.45 8.69
N ARG A 140 -3.47 -8.90 7.81
CA ARG A 140 -3.79 -9.92 6.82
C ARG A 140 -3.24 -11.27 7.23
N ARG A 141 -4.12 -12.25 7.35
CA ARG A 141 -3.81 -13.68 7.54
C ARG A 141 -4.09 -14.44 6.25
N GLN A 142 -3.69 -15.69 6.17
CA GLN A 142 -3.88 -16.48 4.95
C GLN A 142 -5.34 -16.56 4.48
N ASN A 143 -6.29 -16.71 5.41
CA ASN A 143 -7.70 -16.89 5.11
C ASN A 143 -8.62 -15.82 5.71
N SER A 144 -8.06 -14.76 6.26
CA SER A 144 -8.85 -13.70 6.89
C SER A 144 -8.13 -12.37 6.92
N VAL A 145 -8.92 -11.32 6.96
CA VAL A 145 -8.47 -9.95 7.15
C VAL A 145 -9.09 -9.43 8.43
N ASP A 146 -8.31 -8.75 9.25
CA ASP A 146 -8.72 -8.19 10.52
C ASP A 146 -8.16 -6.76 10.65
N ARG A 147 -8.60 -6.02 11.63
CA ARG A 147 -8.19 -4.64 11.89
C ARG A 147 -7.85 -4.44 13.35
N ILE A 148 -6.76 -3.72 13.64
CA ILE A 148 -6.53 -3.19 14.98
C ILE A 148 -7.39 -1.93 15.12
N PRO A 149 -8.33 -1.88 16.07
CA PRO A 149 -9.09 -0.67 16.35
C PRO A 149 -8.14 0.45 16.76
N THR A 150 -8.00 1.46 15.91
CA THR A 150 -7.06 2.57 16.11
C THR A 150 -7.79 3.87 15.76
N PRO A 151 -7.70 4.91 16.60
CA PRO A 151 -8.24 6.20 16.24
C PRO A 151 -7.49 6.79 15.03
N PRO A 152 -8.01 7.83 14.37
CA PRO A 152 -7.26 8.56 13.36
C PRO A 152 -6.05 9.23 14.01
N LEU A 153 -4.90 8.58 13.96
CA LEU A 153 -3.61 9.13 14.40
C LEU A 153 -2.94 9.86 13.25
N GLU A 154 -2.32 11.00 13.55
CA GLU A 154 -1.44 11.67 12.59
C GLU A 154 -0.23 10.78 12.29
N ILE A 155 0.07 10.65 11.01
CA ILE A 155 1.22 9.90 10.49
C ILE A 155 2.04 10.86 9.66
N SER A 156 3.31 10.99 10.00
CA SER A 156 4.31 11.65 9.16
C SER A 156 4.98 10.60 8.28
N TYR A 157 5.27 10.94 7.03
CA TYR A 157 6.11 10.12 6.18
C TYR A 157 7.04 10.93 5.30
N LEU A 158 8.21 10.37 5.02
CA LEU A 158 9.26 10.95 4.20
C LEU A 158 9.73 9.91 3.19
N VAL A 159 9.87 10.31 1.94
CA VAL A 159 10.31 9.44 0.85
C VAL A 159 11.70 9.86 0.40
N PHE A 160 12.65 8.95 0.44
CA PHE A 160 14.01 9.13 -0.06
C PHE A 160 14.12 8.74 -1.54
N GLY A 161 13.39 7.72 -1.97
CA GLY A 161 13.38 7.28 -3.36
C GLY A 161 12.56 6.02 -3.63
N PRO A 162 12.47 5.63 -4.90
CA PRO A 162 11.84 4.38 -5.27
C PRO A 162 12.76 3.18 -4.98
N LEU A 163 12.16 2.04 -4.64
CA LEU A 163 12.83 0.74 -4.63
C LEU A 163 12.19 -0.19 -5.67
N SER A 164 13.03 -1.03 -6.28
CA SER A 164 12.57 -2.01 -7.27
C SER A 164 12.00 -3.25 -6.57
N THR A 165 10.69 -3.30 -6.40
CA THR A 165 9.99 -4.48 -5.85
C THR A 165 10.37 -5.78 -6.58
N PRO A 166 10.44 -5.84 -7.94
CA PRO A 166 10.84 -7.05 -8.63
C PRO A 166 12.26 -7.54 -8.30
N GLU A 167 13.21 -6.62 -8.09
CA GLU A 167 14.59 -6.97 -7.74
C GLU A 167 14.69 -7.57 -6.33
N ILE A 168 14.02 -6.96 -5.36
CA ILE A 168 13.96 -7.48 -3.98
C ILE A 168 13.30 -8.86 -3.95
N LEU A 169 12.20 -9.03 -4.67
CA LEU A 169 11.49 -10.31 -4.74
C LEU A 169 12.19 -11.38 -5.60
N ALA A 170 13.25 -11.03 -6.33
CA ALA A 170 14.09 -11.98 -7.03
C ALA A 170 15.25 -12.53 -6.17
N ASP A 171 15.61 -11.83 -5.09
CA ASP A 171 16.68 -12.25 -4.17
C ASP A 171 16.17 -13.34 -3.20
N ARG A 172 16.75 -14.54 -3.29
CA ARG A 172 16.37 -15.68 -2.46
C ARG A 172 16.69 -15.46 -0.97
N GLY A 173 17.77 -14.75 -0.66
CA GLY A 173 18.16 -14.44 0.72
C GLY A 173 17.15 -13.47 1.35
N ALA A 174 16.83 -12.39 0.65
CA ALA A 174 15.82 -11.42 1.07
C ALA A 174 14.46 -12.10 1.26
N LEU A 175 14.03 -12.98 0.33
CA LEU A 175 12.77 -13.70 0.46
C LEU A 175 12.72 -14.60 1.70
N ALA A 176 13.80 -15.31 2.00
CA ALA A 176 13.88 -16.19 3.19
C ALA A 176 13.82 -15.37 4.49
N ALA A 177 14.49 -14.21 4.55
CA ALA A 177 14.44 -13.28 5.67
C ALA A 177 13.02 -12.73 5.84
N ILE A 178 12.40 -12.22 4.76
CA ILE A 178 11.02 -11.71 4.74
C ILE A 178 10.04 -12.78 5.27
N GLU A 179 10.14 -14.02 4.80
CA GLU A 179 9.25 -15.09 5.25
C GLU A 179 9.43 -15.41 6.73
N THR A 180 10.68 -15.52 7.18
CA THR A 180 11.03 -15.89 8.56
C THR A 180 10.57 -14.79 9.53
N PHE A 181 11.05 -13.57 9.34
CA PHE A 181 10.81 -12.47 10.27
C PHE A 181 9.37 -11.94 10.17
N GLY A 182 8.80 -11.88 8.96
CA GLY A 182 7.41 -11.47 8.77
C GLY A 182 6.41 -12.43 9.41
N SER A 183 6.62 -13.75 9.27
CA SER A 183 5.79 -14.76 9.94
C SER A 183 5.91 -14.69 11.46
N ALA A 184 7.10 -14.42 11.98
CA ALA A 184 7.34 -14.26 13.42
C ALA A 184 6.68 -12.99 13.96
N ALA A 185 6.81 -11.87 13.24
CA ALA A 185 6.16 -10.60 13.58
C ALA A 185 4.63 -10.75 13.63
N LEU A 186 4.04 -11.38 12.61
CA LEU A 186 2.59 -11.61 12.57
C LEU A 186 2.11 -12.44 13.77
N LYS A 187 2.83 -13.52 14.14
CA LYS A 187 2.48 -14.33 15.31
C LYS A 187 2.53 -13.54 16.61
N LYS A 188 3.49 -12.63 16.77
CA LYS A 188 3.61 -11.74 17.95
C LYS A 188 2.47 -10.73 17.96
N LEU A 189 2.20 -10.06 16.82
CA LEU A 189 1.14 -9.06 16.73
C LEU A 189 -0.25 -9.62 17.03
N ILE A 190 -0.56 -10.82 16.57
CA ILE A 190 -1.86 -11.48 16.86
C ILE A 190 -2.08 -11.68 18.38
N ARG A 191 -1.00 -11.86 19.16
CA ARG A 191 -1.08 -12.01 20.63
C ARG A 191 -1.28 -10.67 21.34
N LYS A 192 -0.80 -9.59 20.77
CA LYS A 192 -0.91 -8.22 21.30
C LYS A 192 -1.23 -7.25 20.17
N PRO A 193 -2.48 -7.23 19.67
CA PRO A 193 -2.87 -6.42 18.52
C PRO A 193 -3.08 -4.95 18.91
N THR A 194 -1.99 -4.22 19.07
CA THR A 194 -1.98 -2.78 19.37
C THR A 194 -1.17 -2.03 18.32
N PHE A 195 -1.44 -0.74 18.12
CA PHE A 195 -0.67 0.11 17.21
C PHE A 195 0.81 0.18 17.61
N ASP A 196 1.10 0.34 18.89
CA ASP A 196 2.49 0.39 19.38
C ASP A 196 3.25 -0.91 19.10
N GLU A 197 2.60 -2.06 19.30
CA GLU A 197 3.23 -3.35 18.99
C GLU A 197 3.40 -3.53 17.47
N PHE A 198 2.45 -3.06 16.64
CA PHE A 198 2.60 -3.04 15.20
C PHE A 198 3.82 -2.21 14.78
N MET A 199 3.98 -0.97 15.28
CA MET A 199 5.11 -0.10 14.94
C MET A 199 6.44 -0.71 15.41
N ARG A 200 6.48 -1.23 16.63
CA ARG A 200 7.67 -1.90 17.17
C ARG A 200 8.10 -3.11 16.32
N LEU A 201 7.12 -3.94 15.89
CA LEU A 201 7.39 -5.12 15.06
C LEU A 201 7.75 -4.72 13.63
N SER A 202 7.16 -3.66 13.09
CA SER A 202 7.50 -3.12 11.77
C SER A 202 8.96 -2.66 11.73
N ARG A 203 9.38 -1.90 12.74
CA ARG A 203 10.78 -1.48 12.87
C ARG A 203 11.72 -2.68 13.00
N GLN A 204 11.42 -3.62 13.91
CA GLN A 204 12.24 -4.81 14.10
C GLN A 204 12.37 -5.60 12.79
N PHE A 205 11.29 -5.75 12.04
CA PHE A 205 11.29 -6.42 10.74
C PHE A 205 12.19 -5.71 9.73
N ALA A 206 12.16 -4.37 9.68
CA ALA A 206 12.98 -3.60 8.77
C ALA A 206 14.48 -3.78 9.05
N TYR A 207 14.88 -3.84 10.33
CA TYR A 207 16.25 -4.15 10.74
C TYR A 207 16.63 -5.60 10.46
N ASP A 208 15.79 -6.57 10.85
CA ASP A 208 16.07 -8.01 10.69
C ASP A 208 16.18 -8.45 9.22
N THR A 209 15.51 -7.73 8.31
CA THR A 209 15.59 -8.00 6.86
C THR A 209 16.68 -7.20 6.15
N GLU A 210 17.40 -6.33 6.86
CA GLU A 210 18.47 -5.47 6.33
C GLU A 210 18.04 -4.62 5.13
N MET A 211 16.73 -4.25 5.07
CA MET A 211 16.16 -3.49 3.95
C MET A 211 16.30 -1.98 4.13
N LEU A 212 16.63 -1.51 5.32
CA LEU A 212 16.81 -0.08 5.61
C LEU A 212 18.04 0.47 4.88
N SER A 213 17.85 1.55 4.12
CA SER A 213 18.98 2.38 3.71
C SER A 213 19.56 3.11 4.94
N GLN A 214 20.82 3.53 4.87
CA GLN A 214 21.44 4.27 5.97
C GLN A 214 20.62 5.54 6.31
N LYS A 215 20.13 6.26 5.30
CA LYS A 215 19.28 7.46 5.50
C LYS A 215 17.97 7.12 6.21
N ALA A 216 17.34 6.01 5.84
CA ALA A 216 16.12 5.58 6.50
C ALA A 216 16.37 5.14 7.94
N GLN A 217 17.50 4.49 8.22
CA GLN A 217 17.91 4.15 9.58
C GLN A 217 18.13 5.39 10.44
N ASP A 218 18.92 6.36 9.95
CA ASP A 218 19.20 7.61 10.66
C ASP A 218 17.91 8.37 10.97
N ALA A 219 16.96 8.41 10.02
CA ALA A 219 15.67 9.06 10.20
C ALA A 219 14.78 8.34 11.24
N VAL A 220 14.75 7.00 11.23
CA VAL A 220 14.01 6.22 12.24
C VAL A 220 14.59 6.45 13.63
N GLU A 221 15.91 6.43 13.78
CA GLU A 221 16.59 6.66 15.05
C GLU A 221 16.35 8.08 15.59
N ALA A 222 16.33 9.09 14.72
CA ALA A 222 16.04 10.48 15.11
C ALA A 222 14.61 10.64 15.64
N VAL A 223 13.61 10.05 14.96
CA VAL A 223 12.22 10.09 15.43
C VAL A 223 12.07 9.41 16.79
N GLU A 224 12.73 8.29 17.02
CA GLU A 224 12.68 7.59 18.30
C GLU A 224 13.37 8.35 19.42
N ALA A 225 14.55 8.92 19.15
CA ALA A 225 15.24 9.79 20.11
C ALA A 225 14.39 11.00 20.51
N ALA A 226 13.53 11.46 19.61
CA ALA A 226 12.58 12.56 19.87
C ALA A 226 11.24 12.11 20.50
N GLY A 227 11.11 10.82 20.87
CA GLY A 227 9.94 10.28 21.55
C GLY A 227 8.79 9.87 20.64
N GLY A 228 9.02 9.81 19.33
CA GLY A 228 8.09 9.26 18.35
C GLY A 228 8.25 7.75 18.14
N CYS A 229 7.59 7.20 17.16
CA CYS A 229 7.82 5.83 16.69
C CYS A 229 7.79 5.78 15.17
N ALA A 230 8.83 5.19 14.56
CA ALA A 230 8.96 5.15 13.11
C ALA A 230 9.41 3.77 12.61
N SER A 231 9.16 3.53 11.34
CA SER A 231 9.63 2.35 10.60
C SER A 231 9.75 2.68 9.11
N MET A 232 10.39 1.77 8.38
CA MET A 232 10.43 1.81 6.92
C MET A 232 9.09 1.38 6.32
N ALA A 233 8.65 2.07 5.25
CA ALA A 233 7.61 1.58 4.37
C ALA A 233 8.19 0.46 3.50
N MET A 234 7.71 -0.78 3.68
CA MET A 234 8.26 -1.92 2.96
C MET A 234 8.11 -1.77 1.44
N LEU A 235 9.16 -2.17 0.73
CA LEU A 235 9.28 -2.05 -0.73
C LEU A 235 9.29 -0.60 -1.25
N GLY A 236 9.75 0.34 -0.41
CA GLY A 236 10.03 1.73 -0.75
C GLY A 236 11.13 2.29 0.14
N ASP A 237 12.01 3.15 -0.38
CA ASP A 237 12.96 3.88 0.47
C ASP A 237 12.24 5.08 1.09
N ALA A 238 11.45 4.79 2.12
CA ALA A 238 10.61 5.75 2.81
C ALA A 238 10.46 5.38 4.29
N VAL A 239 10.32 6.38 5.14
CA VAL A 239 10.08 6.24 6.57
C VAL A 239 8.69 6.80 6.89
N TYR A 240 7.97 6.14 7.79
CA TYR A 240 6.67 6.57 8.29
C TYR A 240 6.55 6.33 9.79
N GLY A 241 5.71 7.12 10.44
CA GLY A 241 5.45 6.93 11.86
C GLY A 241 4.72 8.09 12.51
N THR A 242 4.63 8.05 13.83
CA THR A 242 4.24 9.22 14.63
C THR A 242 5.49 10.02 14.98
N ASP A 243 5.51 11.29 14.61
CA ASP A 243 6.66 12.18 14.77
C ASP A 243 6.23 13.48 15.45
N PRO A 244 6.01 13.46 16.77
CA PRO A 244 5.46 14.59 17.51
C PRO A 244 6.41 15.80 17.55
N SER A 245 7.68 15.60 17.25
CA SER A 245 8.73 16.64 17.30
C SER A 245 9.20 17.09 15.92
N ASP A 246 8.54 16.62 14.83
CA ASP A 246 8.92 16.90 13.45
C ASP A 246 10.39 16.52 13.09
N ALA A 247 10.93 15.49 13.77
CA ALA A 247 12.32 15.07 13.59
C ALA A 247 12.64 14.62 12.14
N LEU A 248 11.66 14.07 11.41
CA LEU A 248 11.82 13.71 10.01
C LEU A 248 12.15 14.91 9.12
N SER A 249 11.82 16.14 9.52
CA SER A 249 12.04 17.33 8.72
C SER A 249 13.53 17.63 8.49
N GLU A 250 14.42 17.11 9.32
CA GLU A 250 15.87 17.23 9.17
C GLU A 250 16.39 16.41 7.97
N PHE A 251 15.65 15.42 7.51
CA PHE A 251 16.05 14.50 6.45
C PHE A 251 15.43 14.82 5.08
N GLY A 252 14.43 15.71 5.03
CA GLY A 252 13.79 16.11 3.78
C GLY A 252 12.36 16.62 3.90
N THR A 253 11.62 16.57 2.81
CA THR A 253 10.24 17.06 2.76
C THR A 253 9.28 16.05 3.37
N VAL A 254 8.79 16.34 4.57
CA VAL A 254 7.81 15.51 5.29
C VAL A 254 6.40 15.76 4.77
N ARG A 255 5.64 14.70 4.61
CA ARG A 255 4.19 14.73 4.41
C ARG A 255 3.48 14.30 5.68
N LYS A 256 2.41 15.03 6.04
CA LYS A 256 1.54 14.69 7.17
C LYS A 256 0.21 14.21 6.66
N THR A 257 -0.24 13.10 7.17
CA THR A 257 -1.49 12.43 6.84
C THR A 257 -2.07 11.82 8.12
N ALA A 258 -3.08 10.97 8.01
CA ALA A 258 -3.64 10.27 9.17
C ALA A 258 -3.99 8.82 8.83
N ILE A 259 -4.08 7.96 9.83
CA ILE A 259 -4.68 6.62 9.66
C ILE A 259 -6.12 6.81 9.16
N TYR A 260 -6.42 6.20 8.02
CA TYR A 260 -7.72 6.30 7.37
C TYR A 260 -8.53 5.03 7.59
N ASN A 261 -9.54 5.12 8.43
CA ASN A 261 -10.35 3.97 8.86
C ASN A 261 -11.42 3.54 7.85
N CYS A 262 -11.47 4.18 6.67
CA CYS A 262 -12.35 3.80 5.57
C CYS A 262 -11.53 3.18 4.43
N GLY A 263 -12.15 2.26 3.69
CA GLY A 263 -11.56 1.70 2.48
C GLY A 263 -11.87 2.52 1.22
N ALA A 264 -11.53 1.96 0.07
CA ALA A 264 -11.83 2.53 -1.23
C ALA A 264 -13.35 2.69 -1.44
N HIS A 265 -13.76 3.80 -2.09
CA HIS A 265 -15.17 4.13 -2.28
C HIS A 265 -15.38 5.03 -3.51
N LEU A 266 -16.63 5.09 -3.97
CA LEU A 266 -17.05 6.04 -5.01
C LEU A 266 -17.12 7.46 -4.43
N VAL A 267 -16.69 8.44 -5.23
CA VAL A 267 -16.82 9.87 -4.91
C VAL A 267 -18.04 10.41 -5.65
N LEU A 268 -18.95 11.02 -4.91
CA LEU A 268 -20.18 11.61 -5.42
C LEU A 268 -19.94 13.01 -6.02
#